data_5c387ef0f3afba86045ccda6ef6a15b4
#
_entry.id   5c387ef0f3afba86045ccda6ef6a15b4
#
_cell.length_a   1.000
_cell.length_b   1.000
_cell.length_c   1.000
_cell.angle_alpha   90.00
_cell.angle_beta   90.00
_cell.angle_gamma   90.00
#
_symmetry.space_group_name_H-M   'P 1'
#
loop_
_entity.id
_entity.type
_entity.pdbx_description
1 polymer ?
#
loop_
_entity_poly.entity_id
_entity_poly.type
_entity_poly.pdbx_seq_one_letter_code
_entity_poly.pdbx_strand_id
1 'polypeptide(L)'
;MKRVVITLFAAISLCSVSAQTAGGGIDANTLEKLRKGYTASPEQKAVKNALSTTSIAFLAVNGDNLAMCDTHFSHRVKTRGITDQKSSGRCWLFTGLNVLRAKMIAAHKLSSMEFSQNFCSFYDLLEKSNLFLQAIIDTRSLPMSDRKVDWLLHNPIGDGGQFTGVSNLIMKYGLVPKEAMPETFQSNNTRHMRSILSLKLREFALALRAAKSDKSAAALKVEQLTEIYRILVECLGLPPTEFEW
;
A
#
# COMPACT_ATOMS: atom_id res chain seq x y z
N MET A 1 -36.00 -38.02 29.79
CA MET A 1 -35.07 -36.89 29.60
C MET A 1 -35.89 -35.61 29.71
N LYS A 2 -35.70 -34.86 30.80
CA LYS A 2 -36.43 -33.62 31.05
C LYS A 2 -35.77 -32.49 30.22
N ARG A 3 -36.53 -31.87 29.30
CA ARG A 3 -36.09 -30.67 28.60
C ARG A 3 -36.18 -29.48 29.56
N VAL A 4 -35.05 -28.92 29.93
CA VAL A 4 -34.99 -27.67 30.69
C VAL A 4 -35.09 -26.52 29.65
N VAL A 5 -36.21 -25.82 29.66
CA VAL A 5 -36.37 -24.58 28.91
C VAL A 5 -35.87 -23.48 29.83
N ILE A 6 -34.67 -22.95 29.52
CA ILE A 6 -34.11 -21.77 30.18
C ILE A 6 -34.71 -20.55 29.49
N THR A 7 -35.72 -19.95 30.16
CA THR A 7 -36.25 -18.65 29.76
C THR A 7 -35.31 -17.59 30.31
N LEU A 8 -34.40 -17.07 29.49
CA LEU A 8 -33.51 -15.98 29.82
C LEU A 8 -34.32 -14.67 29.71
N PHE A 9 -34.84 -14.16 30.82
CA PHE A 9 -35.29 -12.77 30.91
C PHE A 9 -34.07 -11.85 30.93
N ALA A 10 -33.60 -11.40 29.76
CA ALA A 10 -32.67 -10.33 29.67
C ALA A 10 -33.43 -9.00 29.90
N ALA A 11 -33.21 -8.38 31.05
CA ALA A 11 -33.55 -6.97 31.24
C ALA A 11 -32.68 -6.16 30.29
N ILE A 12 -33.23 -5.83 29.13
CA ILE A 12 -32.59 -4.95 28.15
C ILE A 12 -32.65 -3.55 28.72
N SER A 13 -31.53 -3.12 29.30
CA SER A 13 -31.23 -1.72 29.52
C SER A 13 -31.30 -1.02 28.16
N LEU A 14 -32.31 -0.17 27.98
CA LEU A 14 -32.49 0.66 26.78
C LEU A 14 -31.35 1.69 26.69
N CYS A 15 -30.20 1.26 26.20
CA CYS A 15 -29.26 2.16 25.57
C CYS A 15 -29.82 2.46 24.18
N SER A 16 -30.56 3.56 24.08
CA SER A 16 -31.02 4.13 22.82
C SER A 16 -29.79 4.44 21.97
N VAL A 17 -29.43 3.55 21.06
CA VAL A 17 -28.54 3.88 19.94
C VAL A 17 -29.42 4.70 18.98
N SER A 18 -29.51 6.00 19.24
CA SER A 18 -30.15 6.98 18.35
C SER A 18 -29.21 7.25 17.17
N ALA A 19 -29.16 6.32 16.23
CA ALA A 19 -28.53 6.51 14.92
C ALA A 19 -29.48 6.11 13.80
N GLN A 20 -30.79 6.40 13.98
CA GLN A 20 -31.76 6.17 12.91
C GLN A 20 -32.48 7.48 12.65
N THR A 21 -32.16 8.12 11.53
CA THR A 21 -33.03 9.11 10.92
C THR A 21 -34.38 8.45 10.65
N ALA A 22 -35.47 9.09 11.08
CA ALA A 22 -36.82 8.60 10.86
C ALA A 22 -37.01 8.27 9.36
N GLY A 23 -37.23 6.99 9.03
CA GLY A 23 -37.51 6.51 7.68
C GLY A 23 -36.47 5.61 7.01
N GLY A 24 -35.24 5.46 7.58
CA GLY A 24 -34.15 4.70 6.93
C GLY A 24 -33.73 3.39 7.62
N GLY A 25 -34.27 3.07 8.79
CA GLY A 25 -33.92 1.86 9.55
C GLY A 25 -34.73 0.62 9.17
N ILE A 26 -34.18 -0.56 9.40
CA ILE A 26 -34.93 -1.83 9.29
C ILE A 26 -35.80 -1.98 10.52
N ASP A 27 -37.10 -1.80 10.36
CA ASP A 27 -38.09 -2.02 11.41
C ASP A 27 -38.45 -3.51 11.56
N ALA A 28 -39.22 -3.84 12.60
CA ALA A 28 -39.62 -5.22 12.91
C ALA A 28 -40.41 -5.86 11.75
N ASN A 29 -41.29 -5.08 11.06
CA ASN A 29 -42.09 -5.54 9.95
C ASN A 29 -41.23 -5.85 8.72
N THR A 30 -40.26 -4.97 8.40
CA THR A 30 -39.28 -5.20 7.35
C THR A 30 -38.44 -6.44 7.65
N LEU A 31 -37.95 -6.59 8.89
CA LEU A 31 -37.18 -7.77 9.30
C LEU A 31 -37.99 -9.07 9.19
N GLU A 32 -39.27 -9.04 9.55
CA GLU A 32 -40.16 -10.19 9.40
C GLU A 32 -40.36 -10.56 7.93
N LYS A 33 -40.58 -9.56 7.04
CA LYS A 33 -40.69 -9.80 5.58
C LYS A 33 -39.39 -10.41 5.02
N LEU A 34 -38.22 -9.93 5.42
CA LEU A 34 -36.93 -10.49 5.00
C LEU A 34 -36.79 -11.95 5.43
N ARG A 35 -37.14 -12.27 6.67
CA ARG A 35 -37.11 -13.64 7.19
C ARG A 35 -38.06 -14.58 6.46
N LYS A 36 -39.30 -14.13 6.19
CA LYS A 36 -40.31 -14.91 5.43
C LYS A 36 -39.90 -15.08 3.98
N GLY A 37 -39.22 -14.10 3.40
CA GLY A 37 -38.73 -14.12 2.01
C GLY A 37 -37.53 -15.03 1.78
N TYR A 38 -36.87 -15.49 2.84
CA TYR A 38 -35.70 -16.37 2.74
C TYR A 38 -36.06 -17.82 2.97
N THR A 39 -36.01 -18.63 1.91
CA THR A 39 -36.08 -20.09 1.98
C THR A 39 -34.88 -20.67 1.26
N ALA A 40 -33.99 -21.33 2.00
CA ALA A 40 -32.77 -21.90 1.43
C ALA A 40 -33.09 -23.13 0.57
N SER A 41 -32.78 -23.06 -0.73
CA SER A 41 -32.75 -24.24 -1.61
C SER A 41 -31.61 -25.20 -1.22
N PRO A 42 -31.63 -26.47 -1.69
CA PRO A 42 -30.50 -27.39 -1.46
C PRO A 42 -29.17 -26.81 -1.96
N GLU A 43 -29.16 -26.14 -3.11
CA GLU A 43 -27.99 -25.50 -3.72
C GLU A 43 -27.47 -24.36 -2.83
N GLN A 44 -28.37 -23.51 -2.32
CA GLN A 44 -28.00 -22.42 -1.40
C GLN A 44 -27.43 -22.96 -0.08
N LYS A 45 -27.91 -24.10 0.41
CA LYS A 45 -27.33 -24.76 1.59
C LYS A 45 -25.93 -25.27 1.31
N ALA A 46 -25.68 -25.85 0.12
CA ALA A 46 -24.35 -26.31 -0.30
C ALA A 46 -23.38 -25.13 -0.41
N VAL A 47 -23.78 -24.03 -1.06
CA VAL A 47 -22.99 -22.80 -1.19
C VAL A 47 -22.71 -22.20 0.19
N LYS A 48 -23.69 -22.13 1.10
CA LYS A 48 -23.51 -21.66 2.47
C LYS A 48 -22.44 -22.49 3.21
N ASN A 49 -22.49 -23.83 3.08
CA ASN A 49 -21.53 -24.72 3.73
C ASN A 49 -20.11 -24.51 3.15
N ALA A 50 -20.00 -24.39 1.82
CA ALA A 50 -18.73 -24.09 1.17
C ALA A 50 -18.14 -22.75 1.62
N LEU A 51 -18.98 -21.69 1.68
CA LEU A 51 -18.59 -20.35 2.15
C LEU A 51 -18.21 -20.29 3.64
N SER A 52 -18.66 -21.24 4.46
CA SER A 52 -18.27 -21.29 5.87
C SER A 52 -16.80 -21.66 6.09
N THR A 53 -16.18 -22.30 5.10
CA THR A 53 -14.80 -22.82 5.20
C THR A 53 -13.86 -22.33 4.08
N THR A 54 -14.41 -21.72 3.03
CA THR A 54 -13.67 -21.35 1.83
C THR A 54 -13.90 -19.89 1.46
N SER A 55 -12.85 -19.21 1.00
CA SER A 55 -12.93 -17.84 0.54
C SER A 55 -13.86 -17.69 -0.69
N ILE A 56 -14.66 -16.63 -0.71
CA ILE A 56 -15.50 -16.27 -1.87
C ILE A 56 -14.66 -16.21 -3.17
N ALA A 57 -13.45 -15.68 -3.10
CA ALA A 57 -12.57 -15.57 -4.26
C ALA A 57 -12.22 -16.94 -4.86
N PHE A 58 -12.01 -17.97 -4.04
CA PHE A 58 -11.77 -19.33 -4.55
C PHE A 58 -13.03 -19.97 -5.14
N LEU A 59 -14.19 -19.77 -4.52
CA LEU A 59 -15.46 -20.31 -5.04
C LEU A 59 -15.95 -19.62 -6.30
N ALA A 60 -15.54 -18.37 -6.54
CA ALA A 60 -15.89 -17.60 -7.73
C ALA A 60 -15.07 -17.98 -8.98
N VAL A 61 -14.02 -18.79 -8.83
CA VAL A 61 -13.19 -19.24 -9.96
C VAL A 61 -14.02 -20.17 -10.85
N ASN A 62 -14.15 -19.81 -12.12
CA ASN A 62 -14.72 -20.69 -13.13
C ASN A 62 -13.66 -21.71 -13.61
N GLY A 63 -13.83 -22.99 -13.23
CA GLY A 63 -12.90 -24.06 -13.56
C GLY A 63 -12.76 -24.32 -15.07
N ASP A 64 -13.83 -24.19 -15.83
CA ASP A 64 -13.82 -24.39 -17.28
C ASP A 64 -13.00 -23.29 -17.97
N ASN A 65 -13.17 -22.03 -17.57
CA ASN A 65 -12.37 -20.92 -18.08
C ASN A 65 -10.90 -21.07 -17.69
N LEU A 66 -10.63 -21.54 -16.48
CA LEU A 66 -9.25 -21.78 -16.02
C LEU A 66 -8.58 -22.88 -16.84
N ALA A 67 -9.29 -23.94 -17.17
CA ALA A 67 -8.79 -25.05 -18.01
C ALA A 67 -8.49 -24.62 -19.45
N MET A 68 -9.16 -23.58 -19.97
CA MET A 68 -8.90 -23.02 -21.29
C MET A 68 -7.73 -22.04 -21.34
N CYS A 69 -7.16 -21.66 -20.21
CA CYS A 69 -5.99 -20.76 -20.19
C CYS A 69 -4.76 -21.47 -20.76
N ASP A 70 -4.34 -21.05 -21.96
CA ASP A 70 -3.11 -21.54 -22.57
C ASP A 70 -1.89 -20.91 -21.86
N THR A 71 -0.97 -21.75 -21.41
CA THR A 71 0.28 -21.36 -20.77
C THR A 71 1.49 -21.46 -21.72
N HIS A 72 1.26 -21.74 -23.00
CA HIS A 72 2.30 -21.77 -24.02
C HIS A 72 2.67 -20.35 -24.47
N PHE A 73 3.96 -20.06 -24.47
CA PHE A 73 4.52 -18.80 -24.94
C PHE A 73 5.62 -19.07 -25.96
N SER A 74 5.55 -18.45 -27.14
CA SER A 74 6.57 -18.57 -28.21
C SER A 74 7.95 -18.04 -27.75
N HIS A 75 7.95 -17.05 -26.84
CA HIS A 75 9.16 -16.47 -26.29
C HIS A 75 9.06 -16.41 -24.76
N ARG A 76 10.07 -16.92 -24.08
CA ARG A 76 10.15 -16.91 -22.61
C ARG A 76 11.48 -16.33 -22.15
N VAL A 77 11.42 -15.28 -21.33
CA VAL A 77 12.60 -14.71 -20.65
C VAL A 77 12.88 -15.52 -19.39
N LYS A 78 14.13 -15.95 -19.21
CA LYS A 78 14.57 -16.71 -18.02
C LYS A 78 14.89 -15.73 -16.89
N THR A 79 14.02 -15.61 -15.90
CA THR A 79 14.17 -14.70 -14.76
C THR A 79 14.92 -15.30 -13.58
N ARG A 80 15.12 -16.62 -13.56
CA ARG A 80 15.86 -17.33 -12.50
C ARG A 80 15.32 -17.09 -11.09
N GLY A 81 14.04 -17.27 -10.90
CA GLY A 81 13.34 -17.15 -9.62
C GLY A 81 12.25 -16.08 -9.59
N ILE A 82 11.56 -16.01 -8.47
CA ILE A 82 10.44 -15.10 -8.20
C ILE A 82 10.85 -14.12 -7.12
N THR A 83 10.47 -12.86 -7.27
CA THR A 83 10.61 -11.83 -6.22
C THR A 83 9.26 -11.56 -5.59
N ASP A 84 9.25 -11.28 -4.29
CA ASP A 84 8.02 -11.07 -3.52
C ASP A 84 8.09 -9.71 -2.80
N GLN A 85 7.17 -8.81 -3.14
CA GLN A 85 7.07 -7.47 -2.55
C GLN A 85 6.50 -7.44 -1.14
N LYS A 86 6.00 -8.58 -0.62
CA LYS A 86 5.32 -8.70 0.67
C LYS A 86 4.16 -7.71 0.83
N SER A 87 3.97 -7.17 2.02
CA SER A 87 2.92 -6.19 2.35
C SER A 87 3.36 -4.75 2.04
N SER A 88 3.74 -4.50 0.78
CA SER A 88 4.17 -3.18 0.30
C SER A 88 3.53 -2.82 -1.03
N GLY A 89 3.43 -1.53 -1.38
CA GLY A 89 2.92 -1.03 -2.66
C GLY A 89 3.97 -0.93 -3.76
N ARG A 90 5.07 -1.72 -3.68
CA ARG A 90 6.24 -1.61 -4.56
C ARG A 90 6.19 -2.52 -5.81
N CYS A 91 5.00 -3.01 -6.22
CA CYS A 91 4.86 -3.90 -7.39
C CYS A 91 5.50 -3.31 -8.66
N TRP A 92 5.32 -2.02 -8.90
CA TRP A 92 5.91 -1.29 -10.01
C TRP A 92 7.44 -1.36 -10.03
N LEU A 93 8.06 -1.22 -8.85
CA LEU A 93 9.51 -1.27 -8.66
C LEU A 93 10.05 -2.69 -8.85
N PHE A 94 9.43 -3.67 -8.21
CA PHE A 94 9.78 -5.10 -8.37
C PHE A 94 9.68 -5.52 -9.84
N THR A 95 8.62 -5.13 -10.54
CA THR A 95 8.45 -5.44 -11.97
C THR A 95 9.56 -4.81 -12.81
N GLY A 96 9.84 -3.51 -12.62
CA GLY A 96 10.89 -2.81 -13.36
C GLY A 96 12.28 -3.42 -13.13
N LEU A 97 12.63 -3.69 -11.87
CA LEU A 97 13.92 -4.31 -11.54
C LEU A 97 14.04 -5.76 -12.04
N ASN A 98 12.94 -6.53 -12.08
CA ASN A 98 12.94 -7.88 -12.67
C ASN A 98 13.23 -7.89 -14.17
N VAL A 99 12.78 -6.88 -14.92
CA VAL A 99 13.14 -6.74 -16.35
C VAL A 99 14.65 -6.57 -16.52
N LEU A 100 15.26 -5.70 -15.70
CA LEU A 100 16.71 -5.45 -15.73
C LEU A 100 17.51 -6.62 -15.21
N ARG A 101 17.03 -7.28 -14.16
CA ARG A 101 17.60 -8.49 -13.57
C ARG A 101 17.78 -9.60 -14.64
N ALA A 102 16.74 -9.85 -15.44
CA ALA A 102 16.80 -10.86 -16.48
C ALA A 102 17.90 -10.56 -17.51
N LYS A 103 18.06 -9.28 -17.90
CA LYS A 103 19.13 -8.84 -18.80
C LYS A 103 20.51 -9.01 -18.16
N MET A 104 20.68 -8.63 -16.89
CA MET A 104 21.93 -8.76 -16.15
C MET A 104 22.38 -10.22 -16.04
N ILE A 105 21.46 -11.12 -15.64
CA ILE A 105 21.69 -12.56 -15.55
C ILE A 105 22.15 -13.13 -16.89
N ALA A 106 21.50 -12.74 -18.00
CA ALA A 106 21.86 -13.23 -19.32
C ALA A 106 23.22 -12.70 -19.79
N ALA A 107 23.49 -11.40 -19.59
CA ALA A 107 24.72 -10.75 -20.03
C ALA A 107 25.96 -11.28 -19.31
N HIS A 108 25.85 -11.55 -18.01
CA HIS A 108 26.96 -11.99 -17.16
C HIS A 108 26.95 -13.48 -16.83
N LYS A 109 26.02 -14.24 -17.43
CA LYS A 109 25.87 -15.71 -17.24
C LYS A 109 25.73 -16.11 -15.77
N LEU A 110 25.05 -15.30 -14.99
CA LEU A 110 24.85 -15.52 -13.55
C LEU A 110 23.86 -16.68 -13.34
N SER A 111 24.03 -17.42 -12.24
CA SER A 111 23.05 -18.42 -11.80
C SER A 111 21.77 -17.78 -11.31
N SER A 112 21.88 -16.72 -10.52
CA SER A 112 20.80 -15.86 -10.06
C SER A 112 21.39 -14.53 -9.56
N MET A 113 20.56 -13.49 -9.45
CA MET A 113 20.86 -12.23 -8.75
C MET A 113 19.56 -11.47 -8.53
N GLU A 114 19.57 -10.55 -7.59
CA GLU A 114 18.52 -9.55 -7.42
C GLU A 114 19.13 -8.17 -7.22
N PHE A 115 18.47 -7.14 -7.75
CA PHE A 115 18.75 -5.77 -7.36
C PHE A 115 18.05 -5.44 -6.05
N SER A 116 18.63 -4.56 -5.25
CA SER A 116 18.00 -4.09 -4.02
C SER A 116 16.77 -3.23 -4.31
N GLN A 117 15.61 -3.76 -4.05
CA GLN A 117 14.36 -3.00 -4.11
C GLN A 117 14.30 -2.00 -2.93
N ASN A 118 14.92 -2.34 -1.80
CA ASN A 118 14.99 -1.48 -0.64
C ASN A 118 15.78 -0.19 -0.93
N PHE A 119 16.92 -0.29 -1.63
CA PHE A 119 17.72 0.84 -2.07
C PHE A 119 16.91 1.81 -2.94
N CYS A 120 16.26 1.30 -3.98
CA CYS A 120 15.45 2.13 -4.87
C CYS A 120 14.23 2.72 -4.14
N SER A 121 13.61 1.96 -3.22
CA SER A 121 12.48 2.42 -2.43
C SER A 121 12.85 3.55 -1.46
N PHE A 122 14.06 3.51 -0.89
CA PHE A 122 14.60 4.57 -0.06
C PHE A 122 14.61 5.91 -0.81
N TYR A 123 15.20 5.92 -1.98
CA TYR A 123 15.29 7.14 -2.79
C TYR A 123 13.94 7.55 -3.40
N ASP A 124 13.07 6.62 -3.73
CA ASP A 124 11.70 6.93 -4.16
C ASP A 124 10.93 7.71 -3.09
N LEU A 125 10.96 7.23 -1.84
CA LEU A 125 10.29 7.90 -0.73
C LEU A 125 10.93 9.25 -0.39
N LEU A 126 12.24 9.37 -0.50
CA LEU A 126 12.95 10.65 -0.32
C LEU A 126 12.57 11.67 -1.39
N GLU A 127 12.53 11.26 -2.67
CA GLU A 127 12.14 12.11 -3.79
C GLU A 127 10.67 12.54 -3.72
N LYS A 128 9.79 11.63 -3.36
CA LYS A 128 8.37 11.95 -3.15
C LYS A 128 8.16 12.94 -2.00
N SER A 129 8.92 12.78 -0.92
CA SER A 129 8.92 13.74 0.19
C SER A 129 9.42 15.11 -0.25
N ASN A 130 10.50 15.16 -1.02
CA ASN A 130 11.03 16.39 -1.61
C ASN A 130 10.00 17.06 -2.52
N LEU A 131 9.34 16.29 -3.39
CA LEU A 131 8.30 16.78 -4.29
C LEU A 131 7.10 17.36 -3.52
N PHE A 132 6.65 16.67 -2.48
CA PHE A 132 5.58 17.16 -1.62
C PHE A 132 5.96 18.48 -0.96
N LEU A 133 7.12 18.56 -0.31
CA LEU A 133 7.57 19.79 0.37
C LEU A 133 7.72 20.96 -0.61
N GLN A 134 8.22 20.69 -1.82
CA GLN A 134 8.29 21.72 -2.86
C GLN A 134 6.91 22.19 -3.28
N ALA A 135 5.97 21.27 -3.52
CA ALA A 135 4.60 21.61 -3.88
C ALA A 135 3.89 22.45 -2.79
N ILE A 136 4.20 22.18 -1.51
CA ILE A 136 3.71 23.01 -0.39
C ILE A 136 4.30 24.41 -0.44
N ILE A 137 5.59 24.57 -0.73
CA ILE A 137 6.22 25.89 -0.90
C ILE A 137 5.57 26.65 -2.07
N ASP A 138 5.38 25.98 -3.20
CA ASP A 138 4.81 26.58 -4.41
C ASP A 138 3.33 27.02 -4.22
N THR A 139 2.63 26.38 -3.29
CA THR A 139 1.22 26.65 -3.00
C THR A 139 0.98 27.39 -1.69
N ARG A 140 2.04 27.86 -1.00
CA ARG A 140 1.90 28.42 0.36
C ARG A 140 1.04 29.67 0.46
N SER A 141 0.92 30.47 -0.63
CA SER A 141 0.06 31.65 -0.70
C SER A 141 -1.41 31.30 -0.95
N LEU A 142 -1.74 30.08 -1.36
CA LEU A 142 -3.11 29.67 -1.60
C LEU A 142 -3.81 29.34 -0.28
N PRO A 143 -5.14 29.56 -0.15
CA PRO A 143 -5.87 29.23 1.05
C PRO A 143 -5.90 27.70 1.30
N MET A 144 -6.14 27.28 2.54
CA MET A 144 -6.27 25.86 2.89
C MET A 144 -7.42 25.16 2.18
N SER A 145 -8.46 25.91 1.78
CA SER A 145 -9.59 25.42 0.99
C SER A 145 -9.30 25.29 -0.51
N ASP A 146 -8.11 25.69 -0.97
CA ASP A 146 -7.71 25.48 -2.37
C ASP A 146 -7.62 24.00 -2.68
N ARG A 147 -8.21 23.57 -3.80
CA ARG A 147 -8.31 22.17 -4.19
C ARG A 147 -6.97 21.47 -4.30
N LYS A 148 -5.91 22.15 -4.73
CA LYS A 148 -4.56 21.59 -4.85
C LYS A 148 -3.92 21.41 -3.47
N VAL A 149 -4.10 22.40 -2.59
CA VAL A 149 -3.60 22.34 -1.20
C VAL A 149 -4.28 21.22 -0.45
N ASP A 150 -5.59 21.13 -0.54
CA ASP A 150 -6.38 20.07 0.08
C ASP A 150 -5.93 18.67 -0.39
N TRP A 151 -5.78 18.50 -1.72
CA TRP A 151 -5.32 17.24 -2.29
C TRP A 151 -3.91 16.86 -1.81
N LEU A 152 -2.95 17.80 -1.76
CA LEU A 152 -1.60 17.57 -1.26
C LEU A 152 -1.62 17.09 0.20
N LEU A 153 -2.38 17.76 1.06
CA LEU A 153 -2.45 17.41 2.47
C LEU A 153 -3.16 16.08 2.73
N HIS A 154 -4.09 15.67 1.88
CA HIS A 154 -4.70 14.34 1.95
C HIS A 154 -3.77 13.23 1.44
N ASN A 155 -2.90 13.54 0.46
CA ASN A 155 -2.05 12.56 -0.22
C ASN A 155 -0.55 12.94 -0.15
N PRO A 156 0.06 13.06 1.05
CA PRO A 156 1.43 13.54 1.16
C PRO A 156 2.46 12.58 0.58
N ILE A 157 2.26 11.26 0.71
CA ILE A 157 3.21 10.26 0.21
C ILE A 157 2.51 8.90 -0.02
N GLY A 158 2.98 8.15 -1.02
CA GLY A 158 2.57 6.78 -1.31
C GLY A 158 3.74 5.94 -1.81
N ASP A 159 3.64 4.63 -1.72
CA ASP A 159 4.65 3.68 -2.22
C ASP A 159 4.36 3.15 -3.64
N GLY A 160 3.27 3.57 -4.25
CA GLY A 160 2.96 3.28 -5.66
C GLY A 160 3.81 4.06 -6.65
N GLY A 161 3.91 3.56 -7.88
CA GLY A 161 4.65 4.24 -8.96
C GLY A 161 4.45 3.56 -10.30
N GLN A 162 5.26 3.99 -11.29
CA GLN A 162 5.23 3.50 -12.67
C GLN A 162 6.64 3.22 -13.17
N PHE A 163 6.78 2.57 -14.34
CA PHE A 163 8.07 2.22 -14.93
C PHE A 163 8.98 3.44 -15.15
N THR A 164 8.45 4.58 -15.52
CA THR A 164 9.21 5.84 -15.64
C THR A 164 9.87 6.25 -14.32
N GLY A 165 9.21 5.99 -13.18
CA GLY A 165 9.80 6.19 -11.85
C GLY A 165 11.01 5.28 -11.62
N VAL A 166 10.92 3.99 -12.01
CA VAL A 166 12.07 3.07 -11.94
C VAL A 166 13.24 3.62 -12.76
N SER A 167 12.99 4.00 -13.99
CA SER A 167 14.02 4.54 -14.88
C SER A 167 14.70 5.78 -14.29
N ASN A 168 13.92 6.74 -13.80
CA ASN A 168 14.44 7.97 -13.21
C ASN A 168 15.30 7.72 -11.97
N LEU A 169 14.87 6.80 -11.09
CA LEU A 169 15.65 6.42 -9.90
C LEU A 169 16.98 5.80 -10.29
N ILE A 170 16.98 4.88 -11.25
CA ILE A 170 18.18 4.21 -11.72
C ILE A 170 19.15 5.20 -12.37
N MET A 171 18.66 6.08 -13.23
CA MET A 171 19.50 7.09 -13.88
C MET A 171 20.11 8.07 -12.88
N LYS A 172 19.45 8.36 -11.77
CA LYS A 172 19.91 9.33 -10.78
C LYS A 172 20.79 8.70 -9.67
N TYR A 173 20.42 7.51 -9.18
CA TYR A 173 21.02 6.91 -8.00
C TYR A 173 21.75 5.59 -8.29
N GLY A 174 21.57 5.04 -9.50
CA GLY A 174 22.15 3.74 -9.84
C GLY A 174 21.37 2.55 -9.29
N LEU A 175 22.02 1.42 -9.26
CA LEU A 175 21.55 0.15 -8.74
C LEU A 175 22.62 -0.51 -7.88
N VAL A 176 22.18 -1.20 -6.85
CA VAL A 176 23.04 -2.06 -6.02
C VAL A 176 22.46 -3.46 -5.96
N PRO A 177 23.27 -4.51 -5.78
CA PRO A 177 22.76 -5.86 -5.53
C PRO A 177 22.02 -5.90 -4.19
N LYS A 178 21.09 -6.85 -4.06
CA LYS A 178 20.26 -7.02 -2.88
C LYS A 178 21.06 -7.19 -1.58
N GLU A 179 22.21 -7.83 -1.69
CA GLU A 179 23.11 -8.11 -0.57
C GLU A 179 23.73 -6.83 0.00
N ALA A 180 23.94 -5.79 -0.82
CA ALA A 180 24.49 -4.51 -0.39
C ALA A 180 23.48 -3.66 0.42
N MET A 181 22.18 -3.81 0.17
CA MET A 181 21.12 -3.20 0.97
C MET A 181 19.90 -4.14 1.00
N PRO A 182 19.87 -5.10 1.93
CA PRO A 182 18.82 -6.10 2.03
C PRO A 182 17.48 -5.50 2.47
N GLU A 183 16.40 -6.27 2.27
CA GLU A 183 15.07 -5.92 2.78
C GLU A 183 15.05 -5.90 4.30
N THR A 184 14.32 -4.92 4.86
CA THR A 184 14.04 -4.81 6.30
C THR A 184 12.61 -5.23 6.61
N PHE A 185 12.25 -5.30 7.88
CA PHE A 185 10.85 -5.49 8.26
C PHE A 185 9.96 -4.35 7.72
N GLN A 186 10.45 -3.10 7.77
CA GLN A 186 9.68 -1.94 7.34
C GLN A 186 9.55 -1.85 5.82
N SER A 187 10.55 -2.27 5.05
CA SER A 187 10.43 -2.35 3.60
C SER A 187 9.45 -3.44 3.16
N ASN A 188 9.39 -4.55 3.90
CA ASN A 188 8.43 -5.63 3.67
C ASN A 188 7.00 -5.32 4.18
N ASN A 189 6.83 -4.30 5.04
CA ASN A 189 5.56 -3.92 5.66
C ASN A 189 5.47 -2.38 5.74
N THR A 190 5.28 -1.72 4.61
CA THR A 190 5.43 -0.26 4.46
C THR A 190 4.35 0.58 5.15
N ARG A 191 3.24 -0.01 5.59
CA ARG A 191 2.05 0.71 6.07
C ARG A 191 2.36 1.68 7.21
N HIS A 192 3.04 1.23 8.27
CA HIS A 192 3.29 2.06 9.45
C HIS A 192 4.33 3.14 9.17
N MET A 193 5.42 2.80 8.49
CA MET A 193 6.44 3.78 8.06
C MET A 193 5.80 4.89 7.22
N ARG A 194 4.97 4.54 6.22
CA ARG A 194 4.24 5.53 5.41
C ARG A 194 3.31 6.41 6.24
N SER A 195 2.65 5.86 7.26
CA SER A 195 1.79 6.65 8.16
C SER A 195 2.60 7.68 8.93
N ILE A 196 3.78 7.32 9.42
CA ILE A 196 4.70 8.23 10.12
C ILE A 196 5.20 9.32 9.17
N LEU A 197 5.68 8.94 7.98
CA LEU A 197 6.13 9.90 6.95
C LEU A 197 4.99 10.86 6.56
N SER A 198 3.77 10.35 6.38
CA SER A 198 2.60 11.18 6.06
C SER A 198 2.27 12.18 7.17
N LEU A 199 2.39 11.76 8.44
CA LEU A 199 2.17 12.64 9.59
C LEU A 199 3.23 13.74 9.64
N LYS A 200 4.50 13.38 9.52
CA LYS A 200 5.63 14.34 9.53
C LYS A 200 5.56 15.32 8.37
N LEU A 201 5.23 14.86 7.17
CA LEU A 201 5.09 15.72 6.00
C LEU A 201 3.95 16.75 6.18
N ARG A 202 2.83 16.37 6.81
CA ARG A 202 1.76 17.32 7.15
C ARG A 202 2.19 18.34 8.22
N GLU A 203 2.91 17.90 9.24
CA GLU A 203 3.52 18.79 10.24
C GLU A 203 4.46 19.81 9.57
N PHE A 204 5.35 19.34 8.71
CA PHE A 204 6.28 20.16 7.95
C PHE A 204 5.58 21.13 6.99
N ALA A 205 4.49 20.71 6.36
CA ALA A 205 3.69 21.56 5.50
C ALA A 205 3.17 22.81 6.24
N LEU A 206 2.72 22.68 7.49
CA LEU A 206 2.26 23.82 8.29
C LEU A 206 3.40 24.82 8.51
N ALA A 207 4.60 24.36 8.87
CA ALA A 207 5.77 25.20 9.07
C ALA A 207 6.22 25.89 7.77
N LEU A 208 6.24 25.18 6.63
CA LEU A 208 6.59 25.74 5.33
C LEU A 208 5.59 26.81 4.88
N ARG A 209 4.30 26.59 5.10
CA ARG A 209 3.25 27.58 4.77
C ARG A 209 3.35 28.84 5.62
N ALA A 210 3.90 28.75 6.84
CA ALA A 210 4.15 29.89 7.74
C ALA A 210 5.48 30.62 7.42
N ALA A 211 6.32 30.10 6.54
CA ALA A 211 7.61 30.69 6.20
C ALA A 211 7.45 32.10 5.58
N LYS A 212 8.23 33.06 6.08
CA LYS A 212 8.11 34.49 5.71
C LYS A 212 8.72 34.83 4.34
N SER A 213 9.60 33.99 3.80
CA SER A 213 10.29 34.23 2.52
C SER A 213 10.63 32.92 1.81
N ASP A 214 10.91 32.98 0.51
CA ASP A 214 11.37 31.84 -0.28
C ASP A 214 12.67 31.26 0.28
N LYS A 215 13.58 32.14 0.67
CA LYS A 215 14.87 31.75 1.27
C LYS A 215 14.68 30.96 2.56
N SER A 216 13.80 31.43 3.45
CA SER A 216 13.52 30.71 4.71
C SER A 216 12.77 29.40 4.48
N ALA A 217 11.85 29.35 3.52
CA ALA A 217 11.16 28.12 3.13
C ALA A 217 12.13 27.08 2.54
N ALA A 218 13.06 27.51 1.68
CA ALA A 218 14.07 26.63 1.09
C ALA A 218 15.03 26.05 2.15
N ALA A 219 15.48 26.86 3.10
CA ALA A 219 16.33 26.40 4.20
C ALA A 219 15.58 25.39 5.09
N LEU A 220 14.35 25.71 5.50
CA LEU A 220 13.51 24.84 6.31
C LEU A 220 13.22 23.50 5.59
N LYS A 221 13.00 23.52 4.28
CA LYS A 221 12.81 22.29 3.49
C LYS A 221 14.02 21.36 3.59
N VAL A 222 15.25 21.87 3.58
CA VAL A 222 16.46 21.04 3.71
C VAL A 222 16.53 20.40 5.10
N GLU A 223 16.22 21.17 6.15
CA GLU A 223 16.16 20.64 7.52
C GLU A 223 15.12 19.52 7.64
N GLN A 224 13.93 19.73 7.08
CA GLN A 224 12.85 18.76 7.07
C GLN A 224 13.20 17.50 6.28
N LEU A 225 13.87 17.65 5.13
CA LEU A 225 14.37 16.51 4.35
C LEU A 225 15.44 15.72 5.11
N THR A 226 16.27 16.38 5.91
CA THR A 226 17.25 15.72 6.78
C THR A 226 16.55 14.83 7.81
N GLU A 227 15.45 15.30 8.38
CA GLU A 227 14.65 14.48 9.30
C GLU A 227 13.97 13.29 8.59
N ILE A 228 13.41 13.51 7.39
CA ILE A 228 12.87 12.43 6.56
C ILE A 228 13.95 11.39 6.23
N TYR A 229 15.14 11.84 5.83
CA TYR A 229 16.27 10.97 5.54
C TYR A 229 16.64 10.10 6.76
N ARG A 230 16.68 10.69 7.95
CA ARG A 230 16.93 9.97 9.20
C ARG A 230 15.89 8.89 9.47
N ILE A 231 14.61 9.20 9.33
CA ILE A 231 13.51 8.23 9.48
C ILE A 231 13.66 7.08 8.47
N LEU A 232 14.01 7.39 7.22
CA LEU A 232 14.22 6.38 6.19
C LEU A 232 15.43 5.49 6.53
N VAL A 233 16.54 6.05 7.02
CA VAL A 233 17.71 5.27 7.47
C VAL A 233 17.34 4.33 8.63
N GLU A 234 16.59 4.82 9.62
CA GLU A 234 16.15 4.02 10.76
C GLU A 234 15.21 2.87 10.34
N CYS A 235 14.40 3.06 9.31
CA CYS A 235 13.45 2.06 8.84
C CYS A 235 14.03 1.10 7.78
N LEU A 236 14.85 1.60 6.87
CA LEU A 236 15.26 0.89 5.66
C LEU A 236 16.76 0.56 5.63
N GLY A 237 17.55 1.16 6.51
CA GLY A 237 19.00 1.11 6.52
C GLY A 237 19.64 2.25 5.73
N LEU A 238 20.94 2.46 5.96
CA LEU A 238 21.71 3.47 5.25
C LEU A 238 22.06 2.97 3.84
N PRO A 239 21.72 3.72 2.78
CA PRO A 239 22.11 3.36 1.43
C PRO A 239 23.65 3.33 1.30
N PRO A 240 24.23 2.26 0.75
CA PRO A 240 25.67 2.17 0.54
C PRO A 240 26.12 3.16 -0.55
N THR A 241 27.26 3.79 -0.33
CA THR A 241 27.98 4.61 -1.34
C THR A 241 29.02 3.79 -2.08
N GLU A 242 29.49 2.72 -1.47
CA GLU A 242 30.48 1.77 -2.02
C GLU A 242 30.05 0.36 -1.63
N PHE A 243 30.32 -0.61 -2.49
CA PHE A 243 30.08 -2.04 -2.20
C PHE A 243 31.00 -2.92 -3.05
N GLU A 244 31.33 -4.07 -2.52
CA GLU A 244 31.97 -5.19 -3.26
C GLU A 244 30.92 -6.28 -3.52
N TRP A 245 30.92 -6.84 -4.75
CA TRP A 245 29.93 -7.85 -5.13
C TRP A 245 30.48 -8.84 -6.18
#